data_2d20f375bed19f62d77abf0243da04a5
#
_entry.id   2d20f375bed19f62d77abf0243da04a5
#
_cell.length_a   1.000
_cell.length_b   1.000
_cell.length_c   1.000
_cell.angle_alpha   90.00
_cell.angle_beta   90.00
_cell.angle_gamma   90.00
#
_symmetry.space_group_name_H-M   'P 1'
#
loop_
_entity.id
_entity.type
_entity.pdbx_description
1 polymer ?
#
loop_
_entity_poly.entity_id
_entity_poly.type
_entity_poly.pdbx_seq_one_letter_code
_entity_poly.pdbx_strand_id
1 'polypeptide(L)'
;QIERQIKDSSDEERYRVRQEQSVPTLSGFKTWLDANVGKVMKGSLTRKAMEYCLNQWPYLLGYCEHGYLHISNILVENTIRPFARGRRAWLFADTPQGAKASATCFSLIETAKANGLDPSAYIQYVLERIGSAKTPDQLEALLPWNVPLESVASLKKVAQYGSGQ
;
A
#
# COMPACT_ATOMS: atom_id res chain seq x y z
N GLN A 1 15.94 11.85 -9.92
CA GLN A 1 17.19 12.27 -9.23
C GLN A 1 16.86 12.95 -7.91
N ILE A 2 15.94 13.92 -7.86
CA ILE A 2 15.51 14.66 -6.65
C ILE A 2 15.09 13.69 -5.53
N GLU A 3 14.14 12.80 -5.77
CA GLU A 3 13.63 11.83 -4.77
C GLU A 3 14.71 10.90 -4.18
N ARG A 4 15.80 10.65 -4.95
CA ARG A 4 16.94 9.86 -4.46
C ARG A 4 17.75 10.63 -3.44
N GLN A 5 17.88 11.95 -3.59
CA GLN A 5 18.64 12.82 -2.69
C GLN A 5 17.93 12.98 -1.34
N ILE A 6 16.60 12.98 -1.34
CA ILE A 6 15.77 13.21 -0.15
C ILE A 6 15.18 11.92 0.44
N LYS A 7 15.67 10.75 0.02
CA LYS A 7 15.13 9.46 0.42
C LYS A 7 15.09 9.28 1.95
N ASP A 8 16.15 9.69 2.62
CA ASP A 8 16.34 9.50 4.07
C ASP A 8 16.11 10.81 4.86
N SER A 9 15.53 11.84 4.23
CA SER A 9 15.17 13.10 4.87
C SER A 9 13.85 13.02 5.63
N SER A 10 13.60 13.98 6.53
CA SER A 10 12.32 14.14 7.20
C SER A 10 11.19 14.49 6.22
N ASP A 11 9.94 14.33 6.65
CA ASP A 11 8.77 14.66 5.82
C ASP A 11 8.73 16.15 5.49
N GLU A 12 9.10 17.02 6.42
CA GLU A 12 9.16 18.46 6.23
C GLU A 12 10.20 18.83 5.19
N GLU A 13 11.39 18.22 5.27
CA GLU A 13 12.49 18.47 4.32
C GLU A 13 12.12 17.92 2.95
N ARG A 14 11.51 16.73 2.85
CA ARG A 14 11.00 16.19 1.58
C ARG A 14 9.97 17.12 0.94
N TYR A 15 9.02 17.62 1.73
CA TYR A 15 8.03 18.57 1.25
C TYR A 15 8.69 19.84 0.71
N ARG A 16 9.61 20.45 1.49
CA ARG A 16 10.33 21.68 1.10
C ARG A 16 11.06 21.50 -0.23
N VAL A 17 11.88 20.47 -0.36
CA VAL A 17 12.66 20.21 -1.59
C VAL A 17 11.76 19.93 -2.79
N ARG A 18 10.63 19.25 -2.58
CA ARG A 18 9.64 19.02 -3.65
C ARG A 18 9.03 20.34 -4.14
N GLN A 19 8.67 21.25 -3.23
CA GLN A 19 8.17 22.58 -3.62
C GLN A 19 9.24 23.37 -4.39
N GLU A 20 10.48 23.34 -3.95
CA GLU A 20 11.58 24.11 -4.54
C GLU A 20 12.06 23.53 -5.89
N GLN A 21 12.04 22.22 -6.08
CA GLN A 21 12.68 21.58 -7.24
C GLN A 21 11.71 20.74 -8.09
N SER A 22 10.86 19.91 -7.46
CA SER A 22 9.99 19.00 -8.19
C SER A 22 8.83 19.74 -8.85
N VAL A 23 8.16 20.63 -8.14
CA VAL A 23 7.02 21.38 -8.65
C VAL A 23 7.40 22.26 -9.85
N PRO A 24 8.48 23.06 -9.81
CA PRO A 24 8.92 23.81 -10.99
C PRO A 24 9.31 22.93 -12.17
N THR A 25 9.98 21.80 -11.92
CA THR A 25 10.35 20.83 -12.97
C THR A 25 9.11 20.24 -13.65
N LEU A 26 8.12 19.83 -12.85
CA LEU A 26 6.83 19.30 -13.35
C LEU A 26 6.07 20.38 -14.12
N SER A 27 6.02 21.61 -13.62
CA SER A 27 5.36 22.72 -14.31
C SER A 27 5.99 23.00 -15.68
N GLY A 28 7.33 22.99 -15.76
CA GLY A 28 8.03 23.10 -17.03
C GLY A 28 7.71 21.95 -17.99
N PHE A 29 7.64 20.73 -17.47
CA PHE A 29 7.27 19.55 -18.27
C PHE A 29 5.83 19.63 -18.77
N LYS A 30 4.90 20.09 -17.93
CA LYS A 30 3.50 20.31 -18.37
C LYS A 30 3.42 21.32 -19.51
N THR A 31 4.10 22.46 -19.38
CA THR A 31 4.15 23.48 -20.41
C THR A 31 4.68 22.90 -21.73
N TRP A 32 5.73 22.08 -21.65
CA TRP A 32 6.28 21.41 -22.83
C TRP A 32 5.27 20.41 -23.45
N LEU A 33 4.55 19.62 -22.63
CA LEU A 33 3.53 18.71 -23.12
C LEU A 33 2.41 19.46 -23.86
N ASP A 34 1.87 20.51 -23.23
CA ASP A 34 0.80 21.33 -23.81
C ASP A 34 1.21 21.95 -25.16
N ALA A 35 2.45 22.44 -25.25
CA ALA A 35 3.00 23.06 -26.46
C ALA A 35 3.28 22.05 -27.61
N ASN A 36 3.48 20.76 -27.29
CA ASN A 36 3.95 19.78 -28.26
C ASN A 36 2.91 18.68 -28.59
N VAL A 37 1.95 18.43 -27.72
CA VAL A 37 0.93 17.38 -27.96
C VAL A 37 0.21 17.55 -29.27
N GLY A 38 -0.10 18.80 -29.67
CA GLY A 38 -0.74 19.12 -30.94
C GLY A 38 0.12 18.87 -32.19
N LYS A 39 1.45 18.86 -32.03
CA LYS A 39 2.41 18.68 -33.14
C LYS A 39 2.70 17.22 -33.47
N VAL A 40 2.32 16.31 -32.58
CA VAL A 40 2.53 14.86 -32.76
C VAL A 40 1.35 14.25 -33.53
N MET A 41 1.65 13.34 -34.44
CA MET A 41 0.67 12.69 -35.31
C MET A 41 -0.44 12.03 -34.46
N LYS A 42 -1.70 12.36 -34.79
CA LYS A 42 -2.89 11.81 -34.12
C LYS A 42 -2.92 10.28 -34.24
N GLY A 43 -3.19 9.59 -33.12
CA GLY A 43 -3.24 8.14 -33.08
C GLY A 43 -1.89 7.43 -32.85
N SER A 44 -0.75 8.15 -32.95
CA SER A 44 0.57 7.58 -32.65
C SER A 44 0.71 7.21 -31.16
N LEU A 45 1.61 6.28 -30.85
CA LEU A 45 1.90 5.88 -29.47
C LEU A 45 2.42 7.05 -28.62
N THR A 46 3.26 7.92 -29.22
CA THR A 46 3.77 9.12 -28.57
C THR A 46 2.63 10.07 -28.20
N ARG A 47 1.70 10.31 -29.13
CA ARG A 47 0.54 11.17 -28.87
C ARG A 47 -0.34 10.61 -27.74
N LYS A 48 -0.63 9.31 -27.78
CA LYS A 48 -1.40 8.63 -26.73
C LYS A 48 -0.72 8.74 -25.36
N ALA A 49 0.60 8.57 -25.30
CA ALA A 49 1.38 8.71 -24.06
C ALA A 49 1.31 10.15 -23.51
N MET A 50 1.45 11.16 -24.36
CA MET A 50 1.33 12.56 -23.96
C MET A 50 -0.08 12.90 -23.45
N GLU A 51 -1.12 12.48 -24.18
CA GLU A 51 -2.51 12.67 -23.77
C GLU A 51 -2.83 11.95 -22.46
N TYR A 52 -2.34 10.72 -22.28
CA TYR A 52 -2.47 10.00 -21.01
C TYR A 52 -1.82 10.76 -19.85
N CYS A 53 -0.59 11.27 -20.07
CA CYS A 53 0.12 12.05 -19.06
C CYS A 53 -0.66 13.33 -18.68
N LEU A 54 -1.20 14.05 -19.66
CA LEU A 54 -2.00 15.25 -19.44
C LEU A 54 -3.31 14.93 -18.70
N ASN A 55 -3.99 13.85 -19.05
CA ASN A 55 -5.23 13.42 -18.40
C ASN A 55 -4.99 12.99 -16.94
N GLN A 56 -3.83 12.44 -16.63
CA GLN A 56 -3.45 12.02 -15.28
C GLN A 56 -2.75 13.13 -14.48
N TRP A 57 -2.58 14.32 -15.06
CA TRP A 57 -1.75 15.39 -14.48
C TRP A 57 -2.08 15.75 -13.03
N PRO A 58 -3.36 15.92 -12.63
CA PRO A 58 -3.71 16.23 -11.25
C PRO A 58 -3.20 15.17 -10.26
N TYR A 59 -3.28 13.90 -10.65
CA TYR A 59 -2.83 12.77 -9.81
C TYR A 59 -1.30 12.66 -9.76
N LEU A 60 -0.60 13.05 -10.83
CA LEU A 60 0.86 13.05 -10.87
C LEU A 60 1.49 14.07 -9.93
N LEU A 61 0.77 15.13 -9.58
CA LEU A 61 1.24 16.14 -8.63
C LEU A 61 1.04 15.74 -7.16
N GLY A 62 0.13 14.80 -6.88
CA GLY A 62 -0.29 14.45 -5.52
C GLY A 62 0.85 14.13 -4.57
N TYR A 63 1.94 13.48 -5.04
CA TYR A 63 3.07 13.17 -4.17
C TYR A 63 3.83 14.42 -3.67
N CYS A 64 3.64 15.56 -4.33
CA CYS A 64 4.23 16.84 -3.90
C CYS A 64 3.43 17.53 -2.78
N GLU A 65 2.19 17.12 -2.51
CA GLU A 65 1.32 17.77 -1.53
C GLU A 65 1.77 17.53 -0.10
N HIS A 66 2.43 16.39 0.16
CA HIS A 66 2.92 16.03 1.49
C HIS A 66 4.25 15.28 1.43
N GLY A 67 5.11 15.50 2.41
CA GLY A 67 6.43 14.84 2.47
C GLY A 67 6.38 13.35 2.73
N TYR A 68 5.36 12.85 3.44
CA TYR A 68 5.19 11.43 3.73
C TYR A 68 4.72 10.60 2.52
N LEU A 69 4.17 11.24 1.49
CA LEU A 69 3.75 10.53 0.28
C LEU A 69 4.96 10.04 -0.52
N HIS A 70 4.89 8.81 -0.99
CA HIS A 70 5.92 8.24 -1.86
C HIS A 70 5.56 8.44 -3.33
N ILE A 71 6.56 8.76 -4.16
CA ILE A 71 6.38 8.86 -5.63
C ILE A 71 6.09 7.49 -6.27
N SER A 72 6.45 6.41 -5.59
CA SER A 72 6.27 5.05 -6.06
C SER A 72 5.26 4.30 -5.19
N ASN A 73 4.36 3.55 -5.83
CA ASN A 73 3.42 2.65 -5.15
C ASN A 73 4.02 1.25 -4.88
N ILE A 74 5.33 1.09 -4.99
CA ILE A 74 6.02 -0.21 -4.84
C ILE A 74 5.72 -0.89 -3.50
N LEU A 75 5.48 -0.12 -2.44
CA LEU A 75 5.08 -0.65 -1.14
C LEU A 75 3.73 -1.37 -1.23
N VAL A 76 2.74 -0.75 -1.88
CA VAL A 76 1.42 -1.34 -2.10
C VAL A 76 1.51 -2.54 -3.04
N GLU A 77 2.27 -2.43 -4.14
CA GLU A 77 2.50 -3.54 -5.06
C GLU A 77 3.16 -4.74 -4.38
N ASN A 78 4.15 -4.52 -3.53
CA ASN A 78 4.79 -5.57 -2.76
C ASN A 78 3.83 -6.23 -1.75
N THR A 79 2.93 -5.44 -1.15
CA THR A 79 1.91 -5.95 -0.22
C THR A 79 0.86 -6.82 -0.94
N ILE A 80 0.48 -6.47 -2.18
CA ILE A 80 -0.47 -7.25 -2.99
C ILE A 80 0.19 -8.49 -3.61
N ARG A 81 1.50 -8.50 -3.81
CA ARG A 81 2.23 -9.57 -4.49
C ARG A 81 2.02 -10.98 -3.89
N PRO A 82 2.00 -11.20 -2.55
CA PRO A 82 1.71 -12.50 -1.97
C PRO A 82 0.34 -13.03 -2.40
N PHE A 83 -0.70 -12.19 -2.37
CA PHE A 83 -2.04 -12.54 -2.84
C PHE A 83 -2.06 -12.89 -4.34
N ALA A 84 -1.43 -12.07 -5.18
CA ALA A 84 -1.37 -12.30 -6.62
C ALA A 84 -0.60 -13.59 -6.97
N ARG A 85 0.44 -13.95 -6.21
CA ARG A 85 1.16 -15.22 -6.34
C ARG A 85 0.32 -16.40 -5.86
N GLY A 86 -0.32 -16.28 -4.71
CA GLY A 86 -1.19 -17.31 -4.13
C GLY A 86 -2.34 -17.67 -5.07
N ARG A 87 -2.90 -16.68 -5.79
CA ARG A 87 -3.97 -16.91 -6.77
C ARG A 87 -3.59 -17.95 -7.84
N ARG A 88 -2.32 -18.08 -8.20
CA ARG A 88 -1.86 -19.13 -9.13
C ARG A 88 -1.95 -20.54 -8.56
N ALA A 89 -1.87 -20.69 -7.23
CA ALA A 89 -2.00 -21.97 -6.55
C ALA A 89 -3.47 -22.35 -6.28
N TRP A 90 -4.33 -21.37 -6.02
CA TRP A 90 -5.74 -21.63 -5.71
C TRP A 90 -6.62 -21.75 -6.95
N LEU A 91 -6.20 -21.22 -8.09
CA LEU A 91 -6.87 -21.16 -9.38
C LEU A 91 -8.22 -20.42 -9.36
N PHE A 92 -9.10 -20.69 -8.40
CA PHE A 92 -10.46 -20.12 -8.31
C PHE A 92 -10.83 -19.76 -6.86
N ALA A 93 -11.75 -18.82 -6.72
CA ALA A 93 -12.41 -18.47 -5.47
C ALA A 93 -13.90 -18.86 -5.49
N ASP A 94 -14.32 -19.73 -6.41
CA ASP A 94 -15.65 -20.25 -6.71
C ASP A 94 -16.79 -19.22 -6.69
N THR A 95 -16.77 -18.30 -5.71
CA THR A 95 -17.81 -17.27 -5.55
C THR A 95 -17.19 -15.89 -5.31
N PRO A 96 -17.90 -14.78 -5.67
CA PRO A 96 -17.47 -13.44 -5.31
C PRO A 96 -17.27 -13.23 -3.80
N GLN A 97 -18.09 -13.87 -2.97
CA GLN A 97 -17.98 -13.84 -1.52
C GLN A 97 -16.69 -14.51 -1.04
N GLY A 98 -16.35 -15.67 -1.60
CA GLY A 98 -15.10 -16.38 -1.31
C GLY A 98 -13.88 -15.57 -1.70
N ALA A 99 -13.92 -14.90 -2.87
CA ALA A 99 -12.85 -13.99 -3.30
C ALA A 99 -12.68 -12.82 -2.32
N LYS A 100 -13.78 -12.20 -1.89
CA LYS A 100 -13.78 -11.10 -0.92
C LYS A 100 -13.25 -11.56 0.45
N ALA A 101 -13.68 -12.72 0.94
CA ALA A 101 -13.18 -13.28 2.19
C ALA A 101 -11.67 -13.53 2.14
N SER A 102 -11.17 -14.15 1.08
CA SER A 102 -9.75 -14.37 0.88
C SER A 102 -8.96 -13.07 0.84
N ALA A 103 -9.43 -12.06 0.10
CA ALA A 103 -8.80 -10.74 0.03
C ALA A 103 -8.76 -10.06 1.41
N THR A 104 -9.84 -10.16 2.20
CA THR A 104 -9.92 -9.62 3.56
C THR A 104 -8.90 -10.30 4.48
N CYS A 105 -8.81 -11.63 4.47
CA CYS A 105 -7.82 -12.37 5.26
C CYS A 105 -6.39 -11.96 4.90
N PHE A 106 -6.08 -11.88 3.59
CA PHE A 106 -4.75 -11.42 3.17
C PHE A 106 -4.46 -9.97 3.57
N SER A 107 -5.45 -9.08 3.49
CA SER A 107 -5.31 -7.70 3.95
C SER A 107 -4.94 -7.65 5.44
N LEU A 108 -5.62 -8.42 6.29
CA LEU A 108 -5.30 -8.50 7.71
C LEU A 108 -3.90 -9.06 7.96
N ILE A 109 -3.51 -10.13 7.26
CA ILE A 109 -2.19 -10.76 7.37
C ILE A 109 -1.07 -9.79 6.98
N GLU A 110 -1.18 -9.14 5.83
CA GLU A 110 -0.15 -8.20 5.36
C GLU A 110 -0.10 -6.94 6.23
N THR A 111 -1.26 -6.48 6.73
CA THR A 111 -1.30 -5.36 7.68
C THR A 111 -0.69 -5.74 9.04
N ALA A 112 -0.91 -6.96 9.52
CA ALA A 112 -0.26 -7.46 10.74
C ALA A 112 1.28 -7.46 10.58
N LYS A 113 1.80 -7.95 9.45
CA LYS A 113 3.23 -7.89 9.13
C LYS A 113 3.77 -6.46 9.13
N ALA A 114 3.03 -5.53 8.50
CA ALA A 114 3.41 -4.12 8.42
C ALA A 114 3.48 -3.45 9.81
N ASN A 115 2.67 -3.95 10.77
CA ASN A 115 2.68 -3.50 12.17
C ASN A 115 3.61 -4.33 13.07
N GLY A 116 4.47 -5.18 12.50
CA GLY A 116 5.46 -5.98 13.26
C GLY A 116 4.87 -7.16 14.01
N LEU A 117 3.61 -7.52 13.77
CA LEU A 117 2.97 -8.68 14.38
C LEU A 117 3.33 -9.97 13.63
N ASP A 118 3.50 -11.08 14.36
CA ASP A 118 3.54 -12.40 13.75
C ASP A 118 2.14 -12.76 13.21
N PRO A 119 1.99 -13.04 11.90
CA PRO A 119 0.67 -13.22 11.30
C PRO A 119 -0.12 -14.39 11.89
N SER A 120 0.55 -15.51 12.20
CA SER A 120 -0.12 -16.70 12.74
C SER A 120 -0.65 -16.43 14.14
N ALA A 121 0.19 -15.83 15.00
CA ALA A 121 -0.20 -15.45 16.35
C ALA A 121 -1.27 -14.36 16.35
N TYR A 122 -1.22 -13.43 15.41
CA TYR A 122 -2.27 -12.42 15.23
C TYR A 122 -3.62 -13.05 14.84
N ILE A 123 -3.65 -13.96 13.87
CA ILE A 123 -4.90 -14.64 13.47
C ILE A 123 -5.45 -15.46 14.65
N GLN A 124 -4.60 -16.15 15.40
CA GLN A 124 -5.01 -16.84 16.63
C GLN A 124 -5.64 -15.87 17.63
N TYR A 125 -4.98 -14.75 17.90
CA TYR A 125 -5.49 -13.69 18.78
C TYR A 125 -6.89 -13.20 18.39
N VAL A 126 -7.09 -12.96 17.07
CA VAL A 126 -8.40 -12.53 16.55
C VAL A 126 -9.45 -13.63 16.72
N LEU A 127 -9.15 -14.88 16.35
CA LEU A 127 -10.10 -15.99 16.42
C LEU A 127 -10.55 -16.26 17.87
N GLU A 128 -9.67 -16.14 18.85
CA GLU A 128 -10.00 -16.33 20.28
C GLU A 128 -10.97 -15.24 20.80
N ARG A 129 -11.00 -14.06 20.18
CA ARG A 129 -11.72 -12.87 20.71
C ARG A 129 -12.90 -12.42 19.87
N ILE A 130 -12.91 -12.68 18.58
CA ILE A 130 -13.93 -12.17 17.66
C ILE A 130 -15.34 -12.67 18.00
N GLY A 131 -15.46 -13.87 18.53
CA GLY A 131 -16.75 -14.45 18.95
C GLY A 131 -17.41 -13.67 20.11
N SER A 132 -16.62 -12.99 20.93
CA SER A 132 -17.09 -12.19 22.07
C SER A 132 -17.25 -10.69 21.73
N ALA A 133 -16.65 -10.22 20.64
CA ALA A 133 -16.75 -8.83 20.20
C ALA A 133 -18.15 -8.53 19.64
N LYS A 134 -18.91 -7.69 20.35
CA LYS A 134 -20.32 -7.34 20.02
C LYS A 134 -20.49 -5.90 19.58
N THR A 135 -19.52 -5.03 19.84
CA THR A 135 -19.58 -3.61 19.51
C THR A 135 -18.53 -3.25 18.45
N PRO A 136 -18.75 -2.16 17.66
CA PRO A 136 -17.74 -1.67 16.72
C PRO A 136 -16.38 -1.42 17.38
N ASP A 137 -16.35 -0.81 18.57
CA ASP A 137 -15.12 -0.52 19.30
C ASP A 137 -14.34 -1.79 19.67
N GLN A 138 -15.06 -2.86 20.05
CA GLN A 138 -14.45 -4.15 20.34
C GLN A 138 -13.87 -4.80 19.07
N LEU A 139 -14.51 -4.64 17.92
CA LEU A 139 -13.99 -5.10 16.64
C LEU A 139 -12.77 -4.26 16.20
N GLU A 140 -12.84 -2.94 16.39
CA GLU A 140 -11.74 -2.03 16.08
C GLU A 140 -10.50 -2.35 16.91
N ALA A 141 -10.66 -2.72 18.18
CA ALA A 141 -9.55 -3.16 19.03
C ALA A 141 -8.83 -4.42 18.53
N LEU A 142 -9.44 -5.22 17.65
CA LEU A 142 -8.83 -6.40 17.05
C LEU A 142 -8.06 -6.08 15.74
N LEU A 143 -8.13 -4.85 15.24
CA LEU A 143 -7.40 -4.47 14.03
C LEU A 143 -5.87 -4.45 14.28
N PRO A 144 -5.05 -4.82 13.29
CA PRO A 144 -3.62 -5.06 13.49
C PRO A 144 -2.84 -3.90 14.13
N TRP A 145 -3.25 -2.67 13.87
CA TRP A 145 -2.59 -1.46 14.43
C TRP A 145 -3.02 -1.13 15.86
N ASN A 146 -4.10 -1.75 16.37
CA ASN A 146 -4.59 -1.56 17.74
C ASN A 146 -4.17 -2.71 18.68
N VAL A 147 -3.68 -3.82 18.13
CA VAL A 147 -3.29 -4.99 18.93
C VAL A 147 -1.91 -4.77 19.54
N PRO A 148 -1.76 -4.87 20.91
CA PRO A 148 -0.47 -4.77 21.55
C PRO A 148 0.47 -5.92 21.12
N LEU A 149 1.71 -5.58 20.76
CA LEU A 149 2.73 -6.55 20.34
C LEU A 149 2.94 -7.66 21.39
N GLU A 150 2.90 -7.32 22.68
CA GLU A 150 3.07 -8.25 23.80
C GLU A 150 1.99 -9.33 23.86
N SER A 151 0.73 -8.95 23.51
CA SER A 151 -0.41 -9.88 23.50
C SER A 151 -0.26 -10.98 22.46
N VAL A 152 0.40 -10.68 21.34
CA VAL A 152 0.65 -11.63 20.24
C VAL A 152 1.96 -12.41 20.48
N ALA A 153 2.97 -11.78 21.06
CA ALA A 153 4.25 -12.43 21.36
C ALA A 153 4.10 -13.58 22.38
N SER A 154 3.16 -13.47 23.32
CA SER A 154 2.89 -14.53 24.30
C SER A 154 2.30 -15.78 23.64
N LEU A 155 1.45 -15.64 22.63
CA LEU A 155 0.85 -16.75 21.89
C LEU A 155 1.88 -17.52 21.06
N LYS A 156 2.87 -16.85 20.51
CA LYS A 156 3.97 -17.48 19.76
C LYS A 156 4.79 -18.43 20.63
N LYS A 157 5.00 -18.12 21.91
CA LYS A 157 5.70 -19.00 22.86
C LYS A 157 4.91 -20.29 23.13
N VAL A 158 3.60 -20.22 23.25
CA VAL A 158 2.75 -21.39 23.51
C VAL A 158 2.76 -22.37 22.34
N ALA A 159 2.72 -21.86 21.08
CA ALA A 159 2.76 -22.70 19.89
C ALA A 159 4.08 -23.48 19.72
N GLN A 160 5.21 -22.95 20.18
CA GLN A 160 6.50 -23.64 20.14
C GLN A 160 6.61 -24.78 21.16
N TYR A 161 5.88 -24.73 22.28
CA TYR A 161 5.88 -25.78 23.30
C TYR A 161 4.84 -26.88 23.06
N GLY A 162 3.83 -26.62 22.20
CA GLY A 162 2.77 -27.59 21.86
C GLY A 162 3.10 -28.54 20.70
N SER A 163 4.18 -28.33 19.97
CA SER A 163 4.61 -29.16 18.83
C SER A 163 5.61 -30.26 19.18
N GLY A 164 5.80 -30.53 20.47
CA GLY A 164 6.78 -31.49 21.00
C GLY A 164 6.19 -32.64 21.82
N GLN A 165 5.02 -33.19 21.42
CA GLN A 165 4.52 -34.49 21.91
C GLN A 165 4.06 -35.36 20.73
#